data_fc6565f1a78172c0294d59f1afc686ee
#
_entry.id   fc6565f1a78172c0294d59f1afc686ee
#
_cell.length_a   1.000
_cell.length_b   1.000
_cell.length_c   1.000
_cell.angle_alpha   90.00
_cell.angle_beta   90.00
_cell.angle_gamma   90.00
#
_symmetry.space_group_name_H-M   'P 1'
#
loop_
_entity.id
_entity.type
_entity.pdbx_description
1 polymer ?
#
loop_
_entity_poly.entity_id
_entity_poly.type
_entity_poly.pdbx_seq_one_letter_code
_entity_poly.pdbx_strand_id
1 'polypeptide(L)'
;MKWFKWLLFPLSVFFWSITGLRNLFYNLNWLRSVSFDLPIINVGNITVGGTGKTPHIMYIGHVLNKSLNPAFLSKGYKRDTNLFTIVESSSKSRFVGDESLMIKKNFPKNIVAVDHSRVNGVLKLIDQFEDIDCILLDDAYQHRSIKPGLNILLIDFNRPIFSDTLLPVGELRESRKNKDRADLVICLLYTSDAADDQAC
;
A
#
# COMPACT_ATOMS: atom_id res chain seq x y z
N MET A 1 10.10 1.16 -30.57
CA MET A 1 9.82 0.43 -29.32
C MET A 1 8.34 0.09 -29.03
N LYS A 2 7.36 0.59 -29.76
CA LYS A 2 5.92 0.28 -29.52
C LYS A 2 5.52 -1.15 -29.94
N TRP A 3 6.15 -1.76 -30.93
CA TRP A 3 5.83 -3.09 -31.46
C TRP A 3 6.15 -4.23 -30.46
N PHE A 4 7.17 -4.08 -29.63
CA PHE A 4 7.53 -5.10 -28.62
C PHE A 4 6.46 -5.23 -27.53
N LYS A 5 5.71 -4.18 -27.24
CA LYS A 5 4.60 -4.22 -26.27
C LYS A 5 3.45 -5.13 -26.74
N TRP A 6 3.21 -5.23 -28.05
CA TRP A 6 2.18 -6.12 -28.60
C TRP A 6 2.48 -7.60 -28.44
N LEU A 7 3.78 -7.97 -28.44
CA LEU A 7 4.20 -9.35 -28.13
C LEU A 7 3.88 -9.73 -26.67
N LEU A 8 3.79 -8.76 -25.77
CA LEU A 8 3.46 -8.96 -24.36
C LEU A 8 1.94 -8.98 -24.09
N PHE A 9 1.12 -8.65 -25.10
CA PHE A 9 -0.33 -8.58 -24.94
C PHE A 9 -0.96 -9.90 -24.43
N PRO A 10 -0.60 -11.10 -24.94
CA PRO A 10 -1.13 -12.34 -24.40
C PRO A 10 -0.83 -12.53 -22.91
N LEU A 11 0.33 -12.08 -22.44
CA LEU A 11 0.70 -12.13 -21.03
C LEU A 11 -0.14 -11.17 -20.19
N SER A 12 -0.51 -10.00 -20.73
CA SER A 12 -1.43 -9.08 -20.04
C SER A 12 -2.83 -9.67 -19.93
N VAL A 13 -3.32 -10.37 -20.95
CA VAL A 13 -4.62 -11.07 -20.90
C VAL A 13 -4.58 -12.18 -19.83
N PHE A 14 -3.50 -12.95 -19.78
CA PHE A 14 -3.30 -13.98 -18.76
C PHE A 14 -3.25 -13.38 -17.35
N PHE A 15 -2.48 -12.31 -17.17
CA PHE A 15 -2.40 -11.59 -15.91
C PHE A 15 -3.77 -11.01 -15.48
N TRP A 16 -4.51 -10.44 -16.43
CA TRP A 16 -5.88 -9.97 -16.21
C TRP A 16 -6.81 -11.09 -15.76
N SER A 17 -6.72 -12.27 -16.39
CA SER A 17 -7.56 -13.42 -16.06
C SER A 17 -7.28 -13.90 -14.63
N ILE A 18 -6.01 -14.03 -14.23
CA ILE A 18 -5.62 -14.46 -12.88
C ILE A 18 -6.07 -13.44 -11.82
N THR A 19 -5.76 -12.17 -12.04
CA THR A 19 -6.12 -11.11 -11.09
C THR A 19 -7.62 -10.89 -11.03
N GLY A 20 -8.31 -11.02 -12.17
CA GLY A 20 -9.76 -10.94 -12.27
C GLY A 20 -10.45 -12.08 -11.55
N LEU A 21 -10.02 -13.33 -11.77
CA LEU A 21 -10.55 -14.52 -11.11
C LEU A 21 -10.33 -14.47 -9.60
N ARG A 22 -9.13 -14.09 -9.15
CA ARG A 22 -8.85 -13.88 -7.73
C ARG A 22 -9.78 -12.84 -7.12
N ASN A 23 -9.99 -11.72 -7.80
CA ASN A 23 -10.87 -10.66 -7.32
C ASN A 23 -12.35 -11.11 -7.32
N LEU A 24 -12.77 -11.91 -8.29
CA LEU A 24 -14.11 -12.52 -8.31
C LEU A 24 -14.30 -13.41 -7.09
N PHE A 25 -13.33 -14.27 -6.74
CA PHE A 25 -13.43 -15.15 -5.58
C PHE A 25 -13.58 -14.38 -4.26
N TYR A 26 -12.87 -13.24 -4.11
CA TYR A 26 -13.10 -12.35 -2.97
C TYR A 26 -14.50 -11.71 -2.99
N ASN A 27 -14.99 -11.30 -4.17
CA ASN A 27 -16.33 -10.70 -4.29
C ASN A 27 -17.45 -11.69 -3.98
N LEU A 28 -17.25 -12.98 -4.32
CA LEU A 28 -18.16 -14.07 -4.02
C LEU A 28 -17.98 -14.64 -2.60
N ASN A 29 -17.08 -14.08 -1.78
CA ASN A 29 -16.71 -14.57 -0.46
C ASN A 29 -16.16 -16.02 -0.43
N TRP A 30 -15.69 -16.54 -1.56
CA TRP A 30 -14.98 -17.81 -1.62
C TRP A 30 -13.57 -17.70 -1.01
N LEU A 31 -12.92 -16.54 -1.16
CA LEU A 31 -11.74 -16.16 -0.41
C LEU A 31 -12.14 -15.22 0.72
N ARG A 32 -11.67 -15.52 1.92
CA ARG A 32 -12.03 -14.76 3.13
C ARG A 32 -11.22 -13.47 3.25
N SER A 33 -11.90 -12.39 3.60
CA SER A 33 -11.30 -11.14 4.07
C SER A 33 -11.54 -11.01 5.56
N VAL A 34 -10.52 -10.66 6.31
CA VAL A 34 -10.58 -10.48 7.77
C VAL A 34 -10.76 -9.00 8.08
N SER A 35 -11.74 -8.69 8.93
CA SER A 35 -11.93 -7.37 9.55
C SER A 35 -11.46 -7.42 10.99
N PHE A 36 -11.08 -6.29 11.54
CA PHE A 36 -10.64 -6.14 12.92
C PHE A 36 -11.47 -5.03 13.58
N ASP A 37 -11.66 -5.12 14.90
CA ASP A 37 -12.35 -4.07 15.66
C ASP A 37 -11.49 -2.79 15.76
N LEU A 38 -10.16 -2.96 15.73
CA LEU A 38 -9.23 -1.85 15.66
C LEU A 38 -9.33 -1.14 14.30
N PRO A 39 -9.47 0.20 14.24
CA PRO A 39 -9.52 0.94 12.99
C PRO A 39 -8.28 0.72 12.12
N ILE A 40 -8.48 0.33 10.88
CA ILE A 40 -7.42 0.10 9.91
C ILE A 40 -7.64 1.03 8.72
N ILE A 41 -6.63 1.83 8.40
CA ILE A 41 -6.61 2.73 7.25
C ILE A 41 -5.58 2.21 6.26
N ASN A 42 -6.01 1.93 5.05
CA ASN A 42 -5.11 1.54 3.97
C ASN A 42 -4.87 2.71 3.02
N VAL A 43 -3.61 2.93 2.67
CA VAL A 43 -3.21 3.82 1.57
C VAL A 43 -2.50 3.00 0.52
N GLY A 44 -3.03 3.00 -0.69
CA GLY A 44 -2.46 2.20 -1.75
C GLY A 44 -2.75 2.77 -3.14
N ASN A 45 -2.33 2.05 -4.15
CA ASN A 45 -2.57 2.38 -5.55
C ASN A 45 -2.85 1.12 -6.37
N ILE A 46 -3.31 1.29 -7.62
CA ILE A 46 -3.51 0.18 -8.57
C ILE A 46 -2.50 0.20 -9.72
N THR A 47 -1.50 1.09 -9.67
CA THR A 47 -0.42 1.18 -10.67
C THR A 47 0.91 0.73 -10.06
N VAL A 48 1.87 0.34 -10.89
CA VAL A 48 3.27 0.19 -10.45
C VAL A 48 3.96 1.54 -10.43
N GLY A 49 5.01 1.68 -9.59
CA GLY A 49 5.82 2.88 -9.50
C GLY A 49 5.51 3.76 -8.29
N GLY A 50 6.23 4.85 -8.20
CA GLY A 50 6.15 5.80 -7.09
C GLY A 50 4.96 6.73 -7.24
N THR A 51 3.83 6.40 -6.63
CA THR A 51 2.63 7.25 -6.57
C THR A 51 2.52 7.97 -5.23
N GLY A 52 3.64 8.33 -4.62
CA GLY A 52 3.62 9.10 -3.37
C GLY A 52 2.94 8.43 -2.17
N LYS A 53 2.81 7.09 -2.13
CA LYS A 53 2.15 6.37 -1.03
C LYS A 53 2.77 6.71 0.32
N THR A 54 4.07 6.56 0.45
CA THR A 54 4.78 6.76 1.73
C THR A 54 4.66 8.20 2.25
N PRO A 55 4.83 9.26 1.43
CA PRO A 55 4.53 10.63 1.87
C PRO A 55 3.09 10.81 2.38
N HIS A 56 2.09 10.19 1.72
CA HIS A 56 0.70 10.29 2.17
C HIS A 56 0.44 9.53 3.47
N ILE A 57 1.04 8.35 3.64
CA ILE A 57 1.03 7.61 4.91
C ILE A 57 1.63 8.47 6.02
N MET A 58 2.75 9.13 5.77
CA MET A 58 3.37 10.01 6.76
C MET A 58 2.48 11.23 7.06
N TYR A 59 1.87 11.85 6.04
CA TYR A 59 0.95 12.95 6.25
C TYR A 59 -0.25 12.54 7.12
N ILE A 60 -0.91 11.43 6.79
CA ILE A 60 -2.03 10.89 7.58
C ILE A 60 -1.56 10.53 9.00
N GLY A 61 -0.40 9.90 9.11
CA GLY A 61 0.22 9.59 10.39
C GLY A 61 0.43 10.82 11.26
N HIS A 62 0.94 11.93 10.71
CA HIS A 62 1.09 13.19 11.44
C HIS A 62 -0.25 13.79 11.87
N VAL A 63 -1.28 13.69 11.05
CA VAL A 63 -2.62 14.16 11.41
C VAL A 63 -3.18 13.33 12.56
N LEU A 64 -3.12 12.00 12.47
CA LEU A 64 -3.64 11.10 13.51
C LEU A 64 -2.86 11.21 14.81
N ASN A 65 -1.55 11.35 14.74
CA ASN A 65 -0.65 11.39 15.90
C ASN A 65 -0.88 12.60 16.84
N LYS A 66 -1.74 13.54 16.44
CA LYS A 66 -2.18 14.64 17.30
C LYS A 66 -3.12 14.21 18.42
N SER A 67 -3.87 13.13 18.22
CA SER A 67 -4.94 12.69 19.13
C SER A 67 -4.99 11.18 19.34
N LEU A 68 -4.29 10.41 18.52
CA LEU A 68 -4.28 8.95 18.51
C LEU A 68 -2.83 8.44 18.49
N ASN A 69 -2.64 7.19 18.84
CA ASN A 69 -1.37 6.48 18.73
C ASN A 69 -1.40 5.49 17.53
N PRO A 70 -1.13 5.96 16.29
CA PRO A 70 -1.15 5.10 15.13
C PRO A 70 0.06 4.17 15.09
N ALA A 71 -0.16 2.91 14.70
CA ALA A 71 0.91 2.01 14.26
C ALA A 71 0.95 1.94 12.75
N PHE A 72 2.12 1.62 12.19
CA PHE A 72 2.34 1.51 10.76
C PHE A 72 2.73 0.08 10.40
N LEU A 73 2.10 -0.48 9.37
CA LEU A 73 2.39 -1.82 8.88
C LEU A 73 2.59 -1.82 7.37
N SER A 74 3.78 -2.20 6.94
CA SER A 74 4.12 -2.35 5.53
C SER A 74 4.57 -3.78 5.19
N LYS A 75 4.86 -4.04 3.92
CA LYS A 75 5.42 -5.34 3.48
C LYS A 75 6.91 -5.45 3.76
N GLY A 76 7.61 -4.32 3.79
CA GLY A 76 9.06 -4.31 3.78
C GLY A 76 9.58 -4.73 2.40
N TYR A 77 9.44 -3.88 1.41
CA TYR A 77 9.87 -4.18 0.02
C TYR A 77 11.36 -4.48 -0.04
N LYS A 78 11.74 -5.54 -0.78
CA LYS A 78 13.14 -6.02 -0.96
C LYS A 78 13.88 -6.42 0.32
N ARG A 79 13.18 -6.77 1.40
CA ARG A 79 13.83 -7.30 2.60
C ARG A 79 14.19 -8.78 2.46
N ASP A 80 15.20 -9.21 3.19
CA ASP A 80 15.74 -10.58 3.14
C ASP A 80 14.83 -11.61 3.83
N THR A 81 13.91 -11.18 4.71
CA THR A 81 13.03 -12.04 5.50
C THR A 81 11.57 -11.75 5.25
N ASN A 82 10.71 -12.77 5.43
CA ASN A 82 9.25 -12.59 5.36
C ASN A 82 8.57 -12.55 6.74
N LEU A 83 9.36 -12.62 7.81
CA LEU A 83 8.86 -12.68 9.19
C LEU A 83 8.35 -11.31 9.64
N PHE A 84 7.42 -11.32 10.58
CA PHE A 84 7.05 -10.12 11.33
C PHE A 84 8.28 -9.55 12.03
N THR A 85 8.50 -8.25 11.84
CA THR A 85 9.65 -7.56 12.43
C THR A 85 9.23 -6.15 12.81
N ILE A 86 9.52 -5.76 14.07
CA ILE A 86 9.39 -4.37 14.51
C ILE A 86 10.56 -3.59 13.97
N VAL A 87 10.28 -2.41 13.43
CA VAL A 87 11.28 -1.50 12.85
C VAL A 87 11.80 -0.59 13.93
N GLU A 88 13.09 -0.62 14.16
CA GLU A 88 13.82 0.30 15.04
C GLU A 88 14.59 1.32 14.19
N SER A 89 14.93 2.47 14.78
CA SER A 89 15.74 3.49 14.09
C SER A 89 17.14 2.99 13.71
N SER A 90 17.64 1.98 14.43
CA SER A 90 18.91 1.29 14.17
C SER A 90 18.80 0.13 13.16
N SER A 91 17.59 -0.24 12.76
CA SER A 91 17.37 -1.35 11.83
C SER A 91 18.05 -1.09 10.49
N LYS A 92 18.58 -2.16 9.88
CA LYS A 92 19.16 -2.07 8.53
C LYS A 92 18.05 -2.26 7.49
N SER A 93 18.08 -1.44 6.43
CA SER A 93 17.05 -1.46 5.37
C SER A 93 16.85 -2.85 4.73
N ARG A 94 17.91 -3.65 4.60
CA ARG A 94 17.83 -5.03 4.09
C ARG A 94 16.91 -5.96 4.89
N PHE A 95 16.61 -5.65 6.16
CA PHE A 95 15.74 -6.46 7.01
C PHE A 95 14.32 -5.92 7.11
N VAL A 96 14.15 -4.61 6.96
CA VAL A 96 12.87 -3.95 7.18
C VAL A 96 12.33 -3.18 5.95
N GLY A 97 13.18 -2.95 4.95
CA GLY A 97 12.87 -2.13 3.78
C GLY A 97 13.09 -0.62 4.02
N ASP A 98 13.41 0.10 2.97
CA ASP A 98 13.76 1.53 3.05
C ASP A 98 12.56 2.39 3.46
N GLU A 99 11.37 2.12 2.90
CA GLU A 99 10.14 2.87 3.18
C GLU A 99 9.74 2.76 4.65
N SER A 100 9.80 1.56 5.24
CA SER A 100 9.47 1.33 6.65
C SER A 100 10.46 2.02 7.58
N LEU A 101 11.75 2.04 7.21
CA LEU A 101 12.78 2.74 7.97
C LEU A 101 12.57 4.26 7.91
N MET A 102 12.17 4.79 6.74
CA MET A 102 11.84 6.20 6.58
C MET A 102 10.63 6.58 7.45
N ILE A 103 9.58 5.75 7.49
CA ILE A 103 8.44 5.96 8.39
C ILE A 103 8.92 5.97 9.86
N LYS A 104 9.74 5.01 10.28
CA LYS A 104 10.25 4.94 11.66
C LYS A 104 11.07 6.15 12.06
N LYS A 105 11.88 6.70 11.16
CA LYS A 105 12.65 7.94 11.41
C LYS A 105 11.73 9.15 11.62
N ASN A 106 10.62 9.23 10.89
CA ASN A 106 9.63 10.31 11.04
C ASN A 106 8.73 10.12 12.28
N PHE A 107 8.50 8.88 12.69
CA PHE A 107 7.65 8.52 13.83
C PHE A 107 8.43 7.69 14.86
N PRO A 108 9.46 8.27 15.53
CA PRO A 108 10.35 7.51 16.40
C PRO A 108 9.65 6.90 17.62
N LYS A 109 8.54 7.50 18.08
CA LYS A 109 7.76 7.02 19.22
C LYS A 109 6.71 5.98 18.85
N ASN A 110 6.23 5.97 17.59
CA ASN A 110 5.18 5.08 17.15
C ASN A 110 5.75 3.70 16.77
N ILE A 111 4.87 2.71 16.80
CA ILE A 111 5.20 1.36 16.37
C ILE A 111 5.17 1.31 14.84
N VAL A 112 6.26 0.86 14.26
CA VAL A 112 6.38 0.55 12.84
C VAL A 112 6.76 -0.91 12.71
N ALA A 113 6.00 -1.66 11.93
CA ALA A 113 6.23 -3.09 11.71
C ALA A 113 6.20 -3.45 10.23
N VAL A 114 6.82 -4.56 9.91
CA VAL A 114 6.77 -5.17 8.58
C VAL A 114 6.37 -6.63 8.68
N ASP A 115 5.46 -7.06 7.80
CA ASP A 115 5.08 -8.45 7.63
C ASP A 115 4.67 -8.73 6.19
N HIS A 116 5.00 -9.90 5.68
CA HIS A 116 4.53 -10.33 4.36
C HIS A 116 3.00 -10.47 4.33
N SER A 117 2.40 -11.00 5.40
CA SER A 117 0.96 -11.13 5.61
C SER A 117 0.42 -9.97 6.43
N ARG A 118 -0.40 -9.10 5.82
CA ARG A 118 -1.03 -7.98 6.52
C ARG A 118 -1.90 -8.44 7.69
N VAL A 119 -2.62 -9.56 7.51
CA VAL A 119 -3.47 -10.14 8.58
C VAL A 119 -2.62 -10.59 9.76
N ASN A 120 -1.55 -11.34 9.51
CA ASN A 120 -0.62 -11.77 10.58
C ASN A 120 0.05 -10.58 11.27
N GLY A 121 0.47 -9.57 10.49
CA GLY A 121 1.08 -8.36 11.05
C GLY A 121 0.13 -7.60 11.97
N VAL A 122 -1.13 -7.45 11.58
CA VAL A 122 -2.16 -6.81 12.43
C VAL A 122 -2.41 -7.62 13.70
N LEU A 123 -2.56 -8.94 13.59
CA LEU A 123 -2.76 -9.82 14.76
C LEU A 123 -1.61 -9.67 15.77
N LYS A 124 -0.37 -9.66 15.30
CA LYS A 124 0.80 -9.50 16.16
C LYS A 124 0.93 -8.11 16.78
N LEU A 125 0.52 -7.07 16.04
CA LEU A 125 0.48 -5.71 16.58
C LEU A 125 -0.54 -5.60 17.71
N ILE A 126 -1.75 -6.14 17.53
CA ILE A 126 -2.79 -6.14 18.57
C ILE A 126 -2.38 -6.98 19.79
N ASP A 127 -1.73 -8.12 19.57
CA ASP A 127 -1.31 -9.04 20.63
C ASP A 127 -0.18 -8.45 21.49
N GLN A 128 0.75 -7.72 20.86
CA GLN A 128 1.96 -7.22 21.53
C GLN A 128 1.84 -5.81 22.09
N PHE A 129 0.88 -5.02 21.65
CA PHE A 129 0.78 -3.59 21.98
C PHE A 129 -0.67 -3.18 22.26
N GLU A 130 -0.96 -2.88 23.52
CA GLU A 130 -2.30 -2.48 23.97
C GLU A 130 -2.64 -1.00 23.63
N ASP A 131 -1.64 -0.14 23.48
CA ASP A 131 -1.80 1.30 23.32
C ASP A 131 -1.96 1.77 21.86
N ILE A 132 -2.27 0.87 20.92
CA ILE A 132 -2.50 1.22 19.51
C ILE A 132 -3.96 1.60 19.32
N ASP A 133 -4.22 2.82 18.84
CA ASP A 133 -5.57 3.29 18.52
C ASP A 133 -6.00 2.98 17.09
N CYS A 134 -5.06 2.87 16.16
CA CYS A 134 -5.33 2.53 14.75
C CYS A 134 -4.08 2.02 14.03
N ILE A 135 -4.27 1.36 12.90
CA ILE A 135 -3.16 0.86 12.06
C ILE A 135 -3.25 1.47 10.67
N LEU A 136 -2.14 2.06 10.22
CA LEU A 136 -1.93 2.53 8.86
C LEU A 136 -1.23 1.43 8.05
N LEU A 137 -1.87 0.95 6.98
CA LEU A 137 -1.32 -0.03 6.05
C LEU A 137 -0.71 0.67 4.83
N ASP A 138 0.56 0.39 4.57
CA ASP A 138 1.26 0.88 3.39
C ASP A 138 1.20 -0.14 2.24
N ASP A 139 0.72 0.33 1.08
CA ASP A 139 0.60 -0.42 -0.18
C ASP A 139 -0.13 -1.77 -0.03
N ALA A 140 -1.28 -1.76 0.64
CA ALA A 140 -2.06 -2.97 0.87
C ALA A 140 -3.33 -3.08 0.01
N TYR A 141 -3.51 -2.24 -1.03
CA TYR A 141 -4.73 -2.22 -1.84
C TYR A 141 -5.02 -3.56 -2.54
N GLN A 142 -3.96 -4.30 -2.95
CA GLN A 142 -4.08 -5.64 -3.53
C GLN A 142 -4.21 -6.75 -2.49
N HIS A 143 -3.98 -6.48 -1.19
CA HIS A 143 -4.03 -7.47 -0.13
C HIS A 143 -5.45 -7.66 0.42
N ARG A 144 -6.33 -8.22 -0.42
CA ARG A 144 -7.77 -8.42 -0.12
C ARG A 144 -8.07 -9.39 1.02
N SER A 145 -7.08 -10.10 1.55
CA SER A 145 -7.23 -10.92 2.75
C SER A 145 -7.51 -10.10 4.02
N ILE A 146 -7.19 -8.79 3.99
CA ILE A 146 -7.57 -7.84 5.03
C ILE A 146 -8.60 -6.86 4.48
N LYS A 147 -9.62 -6.54 5.28
CA LYS A 147 -10.63 -5.54 4.97
C LYS A 147 -10.38 -4.32 5.86
N PRO A 148 -9.80 -3.23 5.33
CA PRO A 148 -9.63 -1.99 6.10
C PRO A 148 -10.97 -1.33 6.39
N GLY A 149 -11.02 -0.52 7.45
CA GLY A 149 -12.17 0.35 7.75
C GLY A 149 -12.23 1.57 6.84
N LEU A 150 -11.05 2.06 6.38
CA LEU A 150 -10.93 3.13 5.39
C LEU A 150 -9.89 2.74 4.35
N ASN A 151 -10.29 2.73 3.08
CA ASN A 151 -9.44 2.34 1.96
C ASN A 151 -9.20 3.53 1.02
N ILE A 152 -8.01 4.10 1.07
CA ILE A 152 -7.62 5.28 0.28
C ILE A 152 -6.84 4.84 -0.95
N LEU A 153 -7.31 5.25 -2.11
CA LEU A 153 -6.66 5.01 -3.40
C LEU A 153 -5.98 6.27 -3.91
N LEU A 154 -4.67 6.18 -4.15
CA LEU A 154 -3.91 7.26 -4.78
C LEU A 154 -3.83 7.04 -6.29
N ILE A 155 -4.10 8.09 -7.06
CA ILE A 155 -3.97 8.12 -8.51
C ILE A 155 -3.08 9.30 -8.90
N ASP A 156 -2.11 9.05 -9.75
CA ASP A 156 -1.28 10.10 -10.34
C ASP A 156 -2.05 10.79 -11.48
N PHE A 157 -2.24 12.10 -11.39
CA PHE A 157 -2.94 12.89 -12.39
C PHE A 157 -2.26 12.80 -13.77
N ASN A 158 -0.94 12.78 -13.81
CA ASN A 158 -0.16 12.69 -15.04
C ASN A 158 -0.18 11.29 -15.67
N ARG A 159 -0.61 10.27 -14.90
CA ARG A 159 -0.75 8.88 -15.34
C ARG A 159 -2.13 8.34 -14.97
N PRO A 160 -3.20 8.87 -15.60
CA PRO A 160 -4.57 8.50 -15.28
C PRO A 160 -4.82 7.03 -15.61
N ILE A 161 -5.45 6.32 -14.68
CA ILE A 161 -5.75 4.88 -14.81
C ILE A 161 -6.64 4.54 -16.01
N PHE A 162 -7.34 5.52 -16.57
CA PHE A 162 -8.26 5.33 -17.69
C PHE A 162 -7.55 5.10 -19.04
N SER A 163 -6.34 5.63 -19.19
CA SER A 163 -5.52 5.51 -20.40
C SER A 163 -4.48 4.41 -20.33
N ASP A 164 -4.38 3.71 -19.21
CA ASP A 164 -3.36 2.69 -18.98
C ASP A 164 -3.94 1.26 -19.09
N THR A 165 -3.06 0.31 -19.33
CA THR A 165 -3.36 -1.12 -19.47
C THR A 165 -2.68 -1.93 -18.36
N LEU A 166 -3.05 -3.21 -18.26
CA LEU A 166 -2.49 -4.11 -17.27
C LEU A 166 -1.06 -4.51 -17.60
N LEU A 167 -0.31 -4.84 -16.54
CA LEU A 167 1.00 -5.45 -16.66
C LEU A 167 0.95 -6.71 -17.56
N PRO A 168 2.02 -6.99 -18.33
CA PRO A 168 3.26 -6.23 -18.50
C PRO A 168 3.21 -5.17 -19.62
N VAL A 169 2.09 -5.01 -20.33
CA VAL A 169 1.96 -4.04 -21.45
C VAL A 169 1.86 -2.60 -20.91
N GLY A 170 1.11 -2.39 -19.85
CA GLY A 170 0.98 -1.13 -19.13
C GLY A 170 1.49 -1.23 -17.69
N GLU A 171 1.03 -0.35 -16.83
CA GLU A 171 1.48 -0.23 -15.45
C GLU A 171 0.41 -0.63 -14.42
N LEU A 172 -0.80 -1.01 -14.85
CA LEU A 172 -1.85 -1.41 -13.92
C LEU A 172 -1.57 -2.77 -13.29
N ARG A 173 -1.62 -2.86 -11.96
CA ARG A 173 -1.51 -4.09 -11.16
C ARG A 173 -2.81 -4.90 -11.15
N GLU A 174 -3.93 -4.24 -11.44
CA GLU A 174 -5.27 -4.83 -11.50
C GLU A 174 -6.22 -3.97 -12.33
N SER A 175 -7.39 -4.50 -12.67
CA SER A 175 -8.38 -3.78 -13.48
C SER A 175 -8.74 -2.43 -12.85
N ARG A 176 -8.86 -1.40 -13.69
CA ARG A 176 -9.33 -0.06 -13.28
C ARG A 176 -10.69 -0.05 -12.59
N LYS A 177 -11.55 -1.03 -12.84
CA LYS A 177 -12.83 -1.22 -12.13
C LYS A 177 -12.62 -1.43 -10.61
N ASN A 178 -11.47 -1.93 -10.21
CA ASN A 178 -11.17 -2.16 -8.81
C ASN A 178 -10.95 -0.88 -7.98
N LYS A 179 -10.92 0.30 -8.63
CA LYS A 179 -10.99 1.59 -7.93
C LYS A 179 -12.26 1.72 -7.07
N ASP A 180 -13.35 1.02 -7.46
CA ASP A 180 -14.64 1.06 -6.77
C ASP A 180 -14.61 0.41 -5.37
N ARG A 181 -13.48 -0.20 -5.00
CA ARG A 181 -13.22 -0.68 -3.62
C ARG A 181 -12.68 0.42 -2.69
N ALA A 182 -12.31 1.56 -3.23
CA ALA A 182 -11.83 2.68 -2.44
C ALA A 182 -13.00 3.45 -1.84
N ASP A 183 -12.89 3.81 -0.57
CA ASP A 183 -13.80 4.73 0.10
C ASP A 183 -13.45 6.18 -0.24
N LEU A 184 -12.16 6.44 -0.50
CA LEU A 184 -11.64 7.75 -0.89
C LEU A 184 -10.63 7.60 -2.02
N VAL A 185 -10.77 8.42 -3.07
CA VAL A 185 -9.81 8.52 -4.17
C VAL A 185 -9.13 9.89 -4.10
N ILE A 186 -7.80 9.90 -4.02
CA ILE A 186 -6.99 11.12 -4.04
C ILE A 186 -6.21 11.14 -5.35
N CYS A 187 -6.46 12.17 -6.15
CA CYS A 187 -5.72 12.42 -7.38
C CYS A 187 -4.56 13.38 -7.09
N LEU A 188 -3.34 12.91 -7.32
CA LEU A 188 -2.11 13.64 -7.02
C LEU A 188 -1.65 14.42 -8.24
N LEU A 189 -1.58 15.72 -8.10
CA LEU A 189 -1.01 16.61 -9.08
C LEU A 189 0.44 16.91 -8.70
N TYR A 190 1.38 16.31 -9.42
CA TYR A 190 2.79 16.66 -9.31
C TYR A 190 3.07 17.83 -10.24
N THR A 191 3.36 19.02 -9.67
CA THR A 191 3.85 20.17 -10.40
C THR A 191 5.38 20.17 -10.39
N SER A 192 6.01 20.69 -11.45
CA SER A 192 7.48 20.81 -11.52
C SER A 192 8.05 21.69 -10.40
N ASP A 193 7.23 22.60 -9.88
CA ASP A 193 7.62 23.55 -8.83
C ASP A 193 7.77 22.90 -7.45
N ALA A 194 7.13 21.74 -7.22
CA ALA A 194 7.30 21.00 -5.96
C ALA A 194 8.69 20.36 -5.79
N ALA A 195 9.50 20.31 -6.83
CA ALA A 195 10.88 19.84 -6.77
C ALA A 195 11.85 20.90 -6.25
N ASP A 196 11.55 22.20 -6.40
CA ASP A 196 12.40 23.30 -5.99
C ASP A 196 12.21 23.68 -4.51
N ASP A 197 11.04 23.39 -3.92
CA ASP A 197 10.75 23.66 -2.49
C ASP A 197 11.46 22.70 -1.51
N GLN A 198 12.15 21.68 -1.98
CA GLN A 198 12.94 20.77 -1.13
C GLN A 198 14.40 21.20 -0.96
N ALA A 199 14.79 22.34 -1.48
CA ALA A 199 16.16 22.86 -1.43
C ALA A 199 16.33 24.04 -0.45
N CYS A 200 15.48 24.18 0.59
CA CYS A 200 15.66 25.12 1.70
C CYS A 200 15.77 24.40 3.03
#